data_4cb779735f2e2baf9cde6781a4e9e918
#
_entry.id   4cb779735f2e2baf9cde6781a4e9e918
#
_cell.length_a   1.000
_cell.length_b   1.000
_cell.length_c   1.000
_cell.angle_alpha   90.00
_cell.angle_beta   90.00
_cell.angle_gamma   90.00
#
_symmetry.space_group_name_H-M   'P 1'
#
loop_
_entity.id
_entity.type
_entity.pdbx_description
1 polymer ?
#
loop_
_entity_poly.entity_id
_entity_poly.type
_entity_poly.pdbx_seq_one_letter_code
_entity_poly.pdbx_strand_id
1 'polypeptide(L)'
;MTGNQPQTTGAAPPSVAEVTLRLKAVMDPELGDNIVDLGMAAVESISAEGVVAIAMKLTIKGCPLRVQIKKDIESRLETHPGVTKVTIDWGEMTADERTAVMTRARWNAREQAPDTQIPLNTRILAIASGKGGVGKSSVTVNLAAALASVGHTVGVLDADIWGFSIPRMLGISDRLEARRIDGIEKPRMIPNERAVGKGLLKVVSTGMLVEDESTALMWRGLMLTKAVEQFLNDVHWGELDYLLIDMPPGTGDVQMGLARMLPRTDLVIVTTPSVSAQKVAIRAADMARRSFLRVAGVIENMSAFTCEHGESYPLFGEGGGQTLADEIGSALLGQVPIEAAVANGGDTGEPIVLTSTGPAAQAFLAIAANIMNTTVPVTEMGGCTARDPEAVQVAISKRN
;
A
#
# COMPACT_ATOMS: atom_id res chain seq x y z
N MET A 1 21.58 2.06 74.56
CA MET A 1 22.00 2.40 73.19
C MET A 1 21.15 1.56 72.26
N THR A 2 20.01 2.10 71.84
CA THR A 2 19.05 1.45 70.95
C THR A 2 19.36 1.92 69.55
N GLY A 3 19.92 1.02 68.76
CA GLY A 3 20.23 1.29 67.35
C GLY A 3 18.97 1.43 66.54
N ASN A 4 18.78 2.61 66.00
CA ASN A 4 17.73 2.97 65.07
C ASN A 4 18.18 2.44 63.66
N GLN A 5 17.59 1.33 63.21
CA GLN A 5 17.74 0.93 61.82
C GLN A 5 16.89 1.87 60.95
N PRO A 6 17.43 2.39 59.85
CA PRO A 6 16.60 3.15 58.92
C PRO A 6 15.58 2.21 58.26
N GLN A 7 14.32 2.42 58.50
CA GLN A 7 13.24 1.80 57.75
C GLN A 7 13.27 2.41 56.34
N THR A 8 13.77 1.62 55.37
CA THR A 8 13.52 1.91 53.98
C THR A 8 12.04 1.70 53.70
N THR A 9 11.27 2.79 53.74
CA THR A 9 9.90 2.84 53.24
C THR A 9 9.97 2.68 51.71
N GLY A 10 10.14 1.45 51.26
CA GLY A 10 9.99 1.13 49.83
C GLY A 10 8.53 1.37 49.44
N ALA A 11 8.28 2.14 48.42
CA ALA A 11 6.95 2.28 47.84
C ALA A 11 6.45 0.88 47.44
N ALA A 12 5.13 0.62 47.59
CA ALA A 12 4.55 -0.64 47.18
C ALA A 12 4.81 -0.90 45.67
N PRO A 13 5.04 -2.15 45.26
CA PRO A 13 5.20 -2.48 43.86
C PRO A 13 3.96 -2.06 43.06
N PRO A 14 4.10 -1.61 41.80
CA PRO A 14 2.97 -1.19 40.96
C PRO A 14 2.07 -2.39 40.64
N SER A 15 0.79 -2.11 40.41
CA SER A 15 -0.13 -3.09 39.85
C SER A 15 0.13 -3.33 38.36
N VAL A 16 -0.33 -4.47 37.84
CA VAL A 16 -0.27 -4.76 36.39
C VAL A 16 -0.98 -3.66 35.58
N ALA A 17 -2.09 -3.13 36.07
CA ALA A 17 -2.84 -2.07 35.40
C ALA A 17 -2.03 -0.75 35.29
N GLU A 18 -1.32 -0.36 36.36
CA GLU A 18 -0.47 0.84 36.36
C GLU A 18 0.72 0.70 35.42
N VAL A 19 1.37 -0.48 35.41
CA VAL A 19 2.46 -0.76 34.47
C VAL A 19 1.94 -0.74 33.02
N THR A 20 0.81 -1.39 32.75
CA THR A 20 0.19 -1.39 31.41
C THR A 20 -0.15 0.02 30.95
N LEU A 21 -0.70 0.85 31.83
CA LEU A 21 -1.02 2.24 31.49
C LEU A 21 0.24 3.05 31.12
N ARG A 22 1.35 2.83 31.82
CA ARG A 22 2.63 3.47 31.49
C ARG A 22 3.23 2.96 30.20
N LEU A 23 3.10 1.67 29.91
CA LEU A 23 3.52 1.06 28.65
C LEU A 23 2.71 1.60 27.44
N LYS A 24 1.43 1.96 27.64
CA LYS A 24 0.64 2.64 26.60
C LYS A 24 1.18 4.02 26.21
N ALA A 25 2.03 4.62 27.01
CA ALA A 25 2.71 5.87 26.64
C ALA A 25 3.97 5.64 25.78
N VAL A 26 4.39 4.39 25.57
CA VAL A 26 5.51 4.01 24.69
C VAL A 26 4.95 3.77 23.30
N MET A 27 5.34 4.62 22.34
CA MET A 27 4.90 4.54 20.95
C MET A 27 5.91 3.77 20.12
N ASP A 28 5.43 2.92 19.22
CA ASP A 28 6.24 2.43 18.12
C ASP A 28 6.24 3.48 16.99
N PRO A 29 7.39 4.09 16.67
CA PRO A 29 7.42 5.18 15.70
C PRO A 29 7.19 4.72 14.25
N GLU A 30 7.40 3.44 13.96
CA GLU A 30 7.09 2.87 12.63
C GLU A 30 5.59 2.56 12.50
N LEU A 31 4.98 2.02 13.56
CA LEU A 31 3.59 1.57 13.55
C LEU A 31 2.58 2.65 13.94
N GLY A 32 3.06 3.78 14.48
CA GLY A 32 2.24 4.95 14.80
C GLY A 32 1.22 4.75 15.93
N ASP A 33 1.38 3.70 16.74
CA ASP A 33 0.53 3.41 17.90
C ASP A 33 1.37 2.91 19.08
N ASN A 34 0.77 2.79 20.26
CA ASN A 34 1.46 2.31 21.44
C ASN A 34 1.68 0.79 21.39
N ILE A 35 2.79 0.34 21.99
CA ILE A 35 3.23 -1.05 21.96
C ILE A 35 2.25 -2.04 22.63
N VAL A 36 1.39 -1.58 23.54
CA VAL A 36 0.39 -2.43 24.23
C VAL A 36 -0.81 -2.67 23.32
N ASP A 37 -1.38 -1.61 22.77
CA ASP A 37 -2.55 -1.71 21.90
C ASP A 37 -2.21 -2.38 20.57
N LEU A 38 -0.96 -2.29 20.11
CA LEU A 38 -0.41 -3.09 19.00
C LEU A 38 -0.23 -4.58 19.37
N GLY A 39 -0.39 -4.97 20.65
CA GLY A 39 -0.13 -6.35 21.05
C GLY A 39 1.35 -6.75 21.04
N MET A 40 2.27 -5.77 21.01
CA MET A 40 3.72 -5.99 21.02
C MET A 40 4.24 -6.23 22.42
N ALA A 41 3.66 -5.60 23.45
CA ALA A 41 4.11 -5.66 24.84
C ALA A 41 3.01 -6.13 25.78
N ALA A 42 3.39 -7.03 26.69
CA ALA A 42 2.54 -7.48 27.79
C ALA A 42 3.35 -7.57 29.09
N VAL A 43 2.71 -7.29 30.21
CA VAL A 43 3.30 -7.48 31.55
C VAL A 43 3.23 -8.96 31.88
N GLU A 44 4.38 -9.62 32.07
CA GLU A 44 4.44 -11.03 32.45
C GLU A 44 4.31 -11.22 33.96
N SER A 45 5.08 -10.44 34.72
CA SER A 45 5.09 -10.55 36.18
C SER A 45 5.61 -9.28 36.84
N ILE A 46 5.22 -9.08 38.08
CA ILE A 46 5.73 -8.03 38.96
C ILE A 46 6.06 -8.69 40.29
N SER A 47 7.36 -8.63 40.70
CA SER A 47 7.77 -9.22 41.97
C SER A 47 7.48 -8.30 43.16
N ALA A 48 7.47 -8.86 44.37
CA ALA A 48 7.31 -8.11 45.61
C ALA A 48 8.43 -7.06 45.84
N GLU A 49 9.60 -7.28 45.24
CA GLU A 49 10.75 -6.38 45.27
C GLU A 49 10.68 -5.29 44.21
N GLY A 50 9.60 -5.23 43.40
CA GLY A 50 9.41 -4.23 42.37
C GLY A 50 10.15 -4.51 41.04
N VAL A 51 10.51 -5.76 40.77
CA VAL A 51 11.04 -6.15 39.46
C VAL A 51 9.87 -6.39 38.50
N VAL A 52 9.84 -5.65 37.39
CA VAL A 52 8.82 -5.75 36.35
C VAL A 52 9.37 -6.51 35.15
N ALA A 53 8.75 -7.64 34.83
CA ALA A 53 9.07 -8.44 33.65
C ALA A 53 8.03 -8.18 32.53
N ILE A 54 8.52 -7.87 31.34
CA ILE A 54 7.72 -7.53 30.16
C ILE A 54 8.06 -8.50 29.04
N ALA A 55 7.06 -9.14 28.47
CA ALA A 55 7.19 -9.82 27.16
C ALA A 55 7.06 -8.80 26.06
N MET A 56 8.05 -8.73 25.16
CA MET A 56 8.05 -7.85 23.99
C MET A 56 8.24 -8.66 22.73
N LYS A 57 7.29 -8.60 21.80
CA LYS A 57 7.35 -9.27 20.50
C LYS A 57 7.61 -8.26 19.39
N LEU A 58 8.61 -8.49 18.57
CA LEU A 58 8.97 -7.65 17.43
C LEU A 58 8.39 -8.22 16.14
N THR A 59 8.06 -7.34 15.21
CA THR A 59 7.53 -7.72 13.87
C THR A 59 8.57 -8.40 12.98
N ILE A 60 9.86 -8.05 13.18
CA ILE A 60 10.99 -8.60 12.42
C ILE A 60 12.18 -8.90 13.36
N LYS A 61 12.94 -9.94 13.02
CA LYS A 61 14.20 -10.24 13.69
C LYS A 61 15.23 -9.14 13.45
N GLY A 62 15.76 -8.56 14.52
CA GLY A 62 16.77 -7.49 14.40
C GLY A 62 16.20 -6.09 14.13
N CYS A 63 14.96 -5.80 14.58
CA CYS A 63 14.38 -4.47 14.49
C CYS A 63 15.35 -3.37 14.97
N PRO A 64 15.66 -2.37 14.15
CA PRO A 64 16.59 -1.29 14.50
C PRO A 64 16.09 -0.43 15.67
N LEU A 65 14.78 -0.38 15.88
CA LEU A 65 14.12 0.37 16.95
C LEU A 65 14.19 -0.31 18.31
N ARG A 66 14.67 -1.55 18.39
CA ARG A 66 14.74 -2.31 19.65
C ARG A 66 15.43 -1.53 20.78
N VAL A 67 16.53 -0.84 20.46
CA VAL A 67 17.28 -0.05 21.44
C VAL A 67 16.47 1.16 21.93
N GLN A 68 15.78 1.84 21.03
CA GLN A 68 14.94 2.98 21.37
C GLN A 68 13.72 2.56 22.20
N ILE A 69 12.98 1.54 21.75
CA ILE A 69 11.80 1.01 22.46
C ILE A 69 12.21 0.55 23.88
N LYS A 70 13.36 -0.14 24.01
CA LYS A 70 13.89 -0.54 25.33
C LYS A 70 14.09 0.68 26.23
N LYS A 71 14.79 1.70 25.75
CA LYS A 71 15.05 2.94 26.49
C LYS A 71 13.76 3.64 26.89
N ASP A 72 12.78 3.69 26.00
CA ASP A 72 11.50 4.33 26.26
C ASP A 72 10.69 3.56 27.34
N ILE A 73 10.69 2.21 27.29
CA ILE A 73 10.08 1.36 28.32
C ILE A 73 10.76 1.59 29.67
N GLU A 74 12.09 1.49 29.72
CA GLU A 74 12.86 1.68 30.95
C GLU A 74 12.60 3.08 31.55
N SER A 75 12.69 4.15 30.75
CA SER A 75 12.50 5.52 31.22
C SER A 75 11.09 5.77 31.77
N ARG A 76 10.06 5.11 31.22
CA ARG A 76 8.67 5.26 31.66
C ARG A 76 8.36 4.48 32.94
N LEU A 77 8.96 3.31 33.11
CA LEU A 77 8.67 2.45 34.26
C LEU A 77 9.56 2.77 35.46
N GLU A 78 10.83 3.09 35.27
CA GLU A 78 11.78 3.41 36.34
C GLU A 78 11.42 4.72 37.08
N THR A 79 10.58 5.57 36.50
CA THR A 79 10.02 6.75 37.19
C THR A 79 8.98 6.39 38.25
N HIS A 80 8.51 5.14 38.32
CA HIS A 80 7.57 4.72 39.35
C HIS A 80 8.33 4.31 40.61
N PRO A 81 8.01 4.90 41.80
CA PRO A 81 8.77 4.68 43.01
C PRO A 81 8.85 3.22 43.49
N GLY A 82 7.89 2.38 43.08
CA GLY A 82 7.85 0.95 43.42
C GLY A 82 8.51 0.05 42.38
N VAL A 83 9.14 0.59 41.32
CA VAL A 83 9.89 -0.19 40.30
C VAL A 83 11.36 -0.12 40.62
N THR A 84 11.97 -1.27 40.88
CA THR A 84 13.41 -1.38 41.18
C THR A 84 14.23 -1.83 39.97
N LYS A 85 13.60 -2.58 39.04
CA LYS A 85 14.25 -3.07 37.83
C LYS A 85 13.22 -3.43 36.78
N VAL A 86 13.55 -3.18 35.51
CA VAL A 86 12.78 -3.64 34.35
C VAL A 86 13.57 -4.72 33.61
N THR A 87 12.91 -5.83 33.32
CA THR A 87 13.44 -6.89 32.45
C THR A 87 12.53 -7.07 31.25
N ILE A 88 13.13 -7.20 30.05
CA ILE A 88 12.36 -7.35 28.81
C ILE A 88 12.77 -8.66 28.16
N ASP A 89 11.82 -9.58 28.05
CA ASP A 89 11.97 -10.78 27.24
C ASP A 89 11.55 -10.49 25.79
N TRP A 90 12.49 -10.73 24.87
CA TRP A 90 12.33 -10.37 23.46
C TRP A 90 11.99 -11.60 22.64
N GLY A 91 10.78 -11.63 22.10
CA GLY A 91 10.29 -12.63 21.15
C GLY A 91 10.09 -12.08 19.75
N GLU A 92 9.69 -12.96 18.85
CA GLU A 92 9.23 -12.63 17.50
C GLU A 92 7.73 -12.93 17.39
N MET A 93 7.03 -12.09 16.62
CA MET A 93 5.63 -12.33 16.29
C MET A 93 5.48 -13.50 15.33
N THR A 94 4.46 -14.31 15.54
CA THR A 94 3.98 -15.27 14.56
C THR A 94 3.45 -14.53 13.30
N ALA A 95 3.22 -15.25 12.22
CA ALA A 95 2.66 -14.68 10.99
C ALA A 95 1.29 -14.03 11.24
N ASP A 96 0.45 -14.69 12.06
CA ASP A 96 -0.89 -14.21 12.39
C ASP A 96 -0.87 -12.96 13.28
N GLU A 97 -0.04 -12.95 14.32
CA GLU A 97 0.17 -11.78 15.19
C GLU A 97 0.67 -10.57 14.37
N ARG A 98 1.63 -10.80 13.48
CA ARG A 98 2.14 -9.77 12.57
C ARG A 98 1.04 -9.23 11.65
N THR A 99 0.19 -10.10 11.11
CA THR A 99 -0.94 -9.70 10.27
C THR A 99 -1.93 -8.84 11.05
N ALA A 100 -2.23 -9.21 12.30
CA ALA A 100 -3.14 -8.44 13.16
C ALA A 100 -2.57 -7.04 13.46
N VAL A 101 -1.28 -6.95 13.84
CA VAL A 101 -0.60 -5.67 14.10
C VAL A 101 -0.60 -4.77 12.86
N MET A 102 -0.25 -5.33 11.69
CA MET A 102 -0.24 -4.57 10.44
C MET A 102 -1.62 -4.11 10.02
N THR A 103 -2.66 -4.91 10.30
CA THR A 103 -4.05 -4.50 10.05
C THR A 103 -4.45 -3.32 10.93
N ARG A 104 -4.08 -3.36 12.21
CA ARG A 104 -4.34 -2.25 13.14
C ARG A 104 -3.56 -0.99 12.75
N ALA A 105 -2.28 -1.10 12.44
CA ALA A 105 -1.48 0.03 11.98
C ALA A 105 -2.06 0.69 10.72
N ARG A 106 -2.55 -0.12 9.75
CA ARG A 106 -3.29 0.39 8.58
C ARG A 106 -4.57 1.11 8.95
N TRP A 107 -5.31 0.59 9.92
CA TRP A 107 -6.54 1.22 10.40
C TRP A 107 -6.24 2.59 11.00
N ASN A 108 -5.24 2.68 11.89
CA ASN A 108 -4.84 3.92 12.52
C ASN A 108 -4.31 4.95 11.50
N ALA A 109 -3.48 4.50 10.55
CA ALA A 109 -3.00 5.35 9.46
C ALA A 109 -4.17 5.91 8.63
N ARG A 110 -5.23 5.11 8.43
CA ARG A 110 -6.43 5.51 7.70
C ARG A 110 -7.27 6.55 8.46
N GLU A 111 -7.42 6.41 9.78
CA GLU A 111 -8.13 7.40 10.61
C GLU A 111 -7.41 8.74 10.67
N GLN A 112 -6.08 8.74 10.49
CA GLN A 112 -5.22 9.93 10.50
C GLN A 112 -4.94 10.49 9.09
N ALA A 113 -5.43 9.80 8.04
CA ALA A 113 -5.21 10.25 6.66
C ALA A 113 -5.92 11.59 6.39
N PRO A 114 -5.30 12.50 5.65
CA PRO A 114 -5.96 13.72 5.23
C PRO A 114 -7.16 13.40 4.32
N ASP A 115 -8.18 14.23 4.38
CA ASP A 115 -9.32 14.14 3.49
C ASP A 115 -8.88 14.34 2.04
N THR A 116 -9.39 13.51 1.15
CA THR A 116 -9.18 13.61 -0.30
C THR A 116 -10.52 13.62 -1.04
N GLN A 117 -10.51 14.00 -2.32
CA GLN A 117 -11.70 13.94 -3.17
C GLN A 117 -12.01 12.53 -3.70
N ILE A 118 -11.26 11.52 -3.27
CA ILE A 118 -11.52 10.13 -3.66
C ILE A 118 -12.63 9.54 -2.78
N PRO A 119 -13.76 9.08 -3.35
CA PRO A 119 -14.84 8.49 -2.60
C PRO A 119 -14.37 7.32 -1.71
N LEU A 120 -14.97 7.19 -0.52
CA LEU A 120 -14.53 6.17 0.45
C LEU A 120 -14.75 4.73 -0.02
N ASN A 121 -15.72 4.51 -0.90
CA ASN A 121 -16.03 3.21 -1.50
C ASN A 121 -15.13 2.85 -2.71
N THR A 122 -14.31 3.78 -3.19
CA THR A 122 -13.39 3.53 -4.30
C THR A 122 -12.29 2.53 -3.91
N ARG A 123 -12.06 1.51 -4.72
CA ARG A 123 -10.92 0.59 -4.62
C ARG A 123 -9.71 1.24 -5.27
N ILE A 124 -8.62 1.42 -4.50
CA ILE A 124 -7.43 2.13 -4.96
C ILE A 124 -6.31 1.13 -5.20
N LEU A 125 -5.78 1.12 -6.43
CA LEU A 125 -4.68 0.25 -6.86
C LEU A 125 -3.50 1.10 -7.29
N ALA A 126 -2.39 1.06 -6.58
CA ALA A 126 -1.13 1.62 -7.04
C ALA A 126 -0.36 0.58 -7.84
N ILE A 127 -0.14 0.86 -9.11
CA ILE A 127 0.62 -0.02 -10.00
C ILE A 127 2.09 0.40 -9.92
N ALA A 128 2.91 -0.45 -9.34
CA ALA A 128 4.31 -0.18 -9.06
C ALA A 128 5.24 -1.17 -9.73
N SER A 129 6.48 -0.78 -9.92
CA SER A 129 7.54 -1.65 -10.41
C SER A 129 8.87 -1.33 -9.75
N GLY A 130 9.72 -2.33 -9.63
CA GLY A 130 11.07 -2.14 -9.08
C GLY A 130 11.98 -1.33 -10.00
N LYS A 131 11.83 -1.48 -11.32
CA LYS A 131 12.63 -0.76 -12.33
C LYS A 131 11.77 -0.30 -13.50
N GLY A 132 12.29 0.67 -14.27
CA GLY A 132 11.67 1.10 -15.53
C GLY A 132 11.73 0.02 -16.61
N GLY A 133 10.86 0.13 -17.62
CA GLY A 133 10.87 -0.73 -18.81
C GLY A 133 10.20 -2.10 -18.64
N VAL A 134 9.53 -2.38 -17.52
CA VAL A 134 8.76 -3.62 -17.32
C VAL A 134 7.34 -3.56 -17.91
N GLY A 135 6.95 -2.43 -18.50
CA GLY A 135 5.63 -2.24 -19.10
C GLY A 135 4.54 -1.85 -18.08
N LYS A 136 4.90 -1.23 -16.95
CA LYS A 136 4.00 -0.80 -15.89
C LYS A 136 2.79 0.00 -16.43
N SER A 137 3.04 1.07 -17.18
CA SER A 137 1.99 1.93 -17.73
C SER A 137 1.11 1.21 -18.75
N SER A 138 1.68 0.30 -19.57
CA SER A 138 0.92 -0.57 -20.46
C SER A 138 -0.03 -1.48 -19.68
N VAL A 139 0.44 -2.06 -18.57
CA VAL A 139 -0.42 -2.84 -17.65
C VAL A 139 -1.50 -1.96 -17.05
N THR A 140 -1.16 -0.76 -16.57
CA THR A 140 -2.13 0.18 -15.97
C THR A 140 -3.26 0.52 -16.95
N VAL A 141 -2.92 0.88 -18.19
CA VAL A 141 -3.89 1.26 -19.22
C VAL A 141 -4.80 0.10 -19.61
N ASN A 142 -4.23 -1.06 -19.89
CA ASN A 142 -5.02 -2.22 -20.30
C ASN A 142 -5.89 -2.76 -19.15
N LEU A 143 -5.40 -2.72 -17.92
CA LEU A 143 -6.17 -3.11 -16.74
C LEU A 143 -7.33 -2.12 -16.49
N ALA A 144 -7.09 -0.81 -16.61
CA ALA A 144 -8.13 0.20 -16.49
C ALA A 144 -9.22 0.03 -17.57
N ALA A 145 -8.79 -0.19 -18.82
CA ALA A 145 -9.70 -0.45 -19.93
C ALA A 145 -10.48 -1.77 -19.75
N ALA A 146 -9.84 -2.82 -19.23
CA ALA A 146 -10.50 -4.09 -18.91
C ALA A 146 -11.59 -3.92 -17.85
N LEU A 147 -11.31 -3.24 -16.75
CA LEU A 147 -12.29 -2.93 -15.70
C LEU A 147 -13.45 -2.07 -16.22
N ALA A 148 -13.15 -1.04 -17.00
CA ALA A 148 -14.17 -0.19 -17.59
C ALA A 148 -15.05 -0.96 -18.59
N SER A 149 -14.47 -1.86 -19.40
CA SER A 149 -15.21 -2.63 -20.41
C SER A 149 -16.36 -3.48 -19.81
N VAL A 150 -16.21 -3.90 -18.56
CA VAL A 150 -17.23 -4.67 -17.83
C VAL A 150 -18.24 -3.81 -17.06
N GLY A 151 -18.11 -2.48 -17.12
CA GLY A 151 -19.12 -1.54 -16.63
C GLY A 151 -18.68 -0.68 -15.43
N HIS A 152 -17.41 -0.73 -15.01
CA HIS A 152 -16.91 0.09 -13.90
C HIS A 152 -16.54 1.50 -14.33
N THR A 153 -16.69 2.46 -13.41
CA THR A 153 -16.09 3.80 -13.52
C THR A 153 -14.69 3.75 -12.91
N VAL A 154 -13.68 3.98 -13.76
CA VAL A 154 -12.27 3.80 -13.38
C VAL A 154 -11.52 5.12 -13.52
N GLY A 155 -11.02 5.65 -12.40
CA GLY A 155 -10.03 6.72 -12.39
C GLY A 155 -8.64 6.17 -12.75
N VAL A 156 -7.90 6.93 -13.55
CA VAL A 156 -6.50 6.65 -13.85
C VAL A 156 -5.68 7.90 -13.54
N LEU A 157 -4.80 7.79 -12.55
CA LEU A 157 -3.87 8.84 -12.18
C LEU A 157 -2.46 8.46 -12.61
N ASP A 158 -1.90 9.21 -13.56
CA ASP A 158 -0.50 9.08 -13.97
C ASP A 158 0.38 9.90 -13.03
N ALA A 159 1.07 9.21 -12.12
CA ALA A 159 1.99 9.79 -11.16
C ALA A 159 3.47 9.65 -11.60
N ASP A 160 3.75 9.10 -12.78
CA ASP A 160 5.09 9.02 -13.36
C ASP A 160 5.41 10.29 -14.15
N ILE A 161 5.75 11.34 -13.44
CA ILE A 161 5.93 12.70 -13.99
C ILE A 161 7.10 12.78 -15.00
N TRP A 162 8.09 11.93 -14.85
CA TRP A 162 9.26 11.90 -15.74
C TRP A 162 9.02 11.12 -17.04
N GLY A 163 8.05 10.22 -17.01
CA GLY A 163 7.76 9.32 -18.12
C GLY A 163 6.27 9.15 -18.34
N PHE A 164 5.51 10.24 -18.14
CA PHE A 164 4.07 10.19 -18.34
C PHE A 164 3.74 9.68 -19.75
N SER A 165 2.87 8.70 -19.83
CA SER A 165 2.52 8.04 -21.08
C SER A 165 1.04 7.67 -21.17
N ILE A 166 0.34 7.70 -20.06
CA ILE A 166 -1.06 7.29 -19.96
C ILE A 166 -1.99 8.03 -20.93
N PRO A 167 -1.92 9.38 -21.08
CA PRO A 167 -2.80 10.10 -22.00
C PRO A 167 -2.67 9.59 -23.42
N ARG A 168 -1.43 9.50 -23.94
CA ARG A 168 -1.14 8.99 -25.29
C ARG A 168 -1.66 7.56 -25.46
N MET A 169 -1.40 6.68 -24.50
CA MET A 169 -1.80 5.27 -24.55
C MET A 169 -3.32 5.08 -24.47
N LEU A 170 -4.06 6.12 -24.03
CA LEU A 170 -5.53 6.16 -24.01
C LEU A 170 -6.11 7.06 -25.10
N GLY A 171 -5.33 7.58 -26.03
CA GLY A 171 -5.80 8.46 -27.11
C GLY A 171 -6.41 9.78 -26.60
N ILE A 172 -5.91 10.28 -25.46
CA ILE A 172 -6.38 11.51 -24.82
C ILE A 172 -5.32 12.60 -25.04
N SER A 173 -5.68 13.65 -25.73
CA SER A 173 -4.81 14.80 -26.03
C SER A 173 -5.23 16.09 -25.31
N ASP A 174 -6.42 16.09 -24.69
CA ASP A 174 -6.97 17.29 -24.10
C ASP A 174 -6.28 17.65 -22.77
N ARG A 175 -6.12 18.93 -22.52
CA ARG A 175 -5.59 19.46 -21.26
C ARG A 175 -6.60 19.33 -20.13
N LEU A 176 -6.12 19.32 -18.89
CA LEU A 176 -6.98 19.44 -17.73
C LEU A 176 -7.56 20.85 -17.65
N GLU A 177 -8.89 20.94 -17.62
CA GLU A 177 -9.61 22.17 -17.42
C GLU A 177 -10.06 22.32 -15.97
N ALA A 178 -9.99 23.54 -15.44
CA ALA A 178 -10.60 23.89 -14.17
C ALA A 178 -11.98 24.51 -14.39
N ARG A 179 -13.00 23.93 -13.75
CA ARG A 179 -14.39 24.40 -13.84
C ARG A 179 -14.95 24.74 -12.47
N ARG A 180 -15.85 25.70 -12.40
CA ARG A 180 -16.69 25.94 -11.23
C ARG A 180 -17.79 24.89 -11.20
N ILE A 181 -17.97 24.25 -10.04
CA ILE A 181 -19.03 23.27 -9.80
C ILE A 181 -19.99 23.88 -8.79
N ASP A 182 -21.28 23.73 -9.05
CA ASP A 182 -22.31 24.25 -8.17
C ASP A 182 -22.17 23.68 -6.74
N GLY A 183 -22.19 24.59 -5.77
CA GLY A 183 -21.98 24.21 -4.35
C GLY A 183 -20.53 24.05 -3.90
N ILE A 184 -19.54 24.23 -4.79
CA ILE A 184 -18.12 24.18 -4.46
C ILE A 184 -17.48 25.57 -4.65
N GLU A 185 -16.92 26.14 -3.57
CA GLU A 185 -16.36 27.51 -3.60
C GLU A 185 -15.21 27.68 -4.60
N LYS A 186 -14.32 26.69 -4.68
CA LYS A 186 -13.12 26.75 -5.53
C LYS A 186 -13.34 25.99 -6.83
N PRO A 187 -12.84 26.49 -7.97
CA PRO A 187 -12.80 25.72 -9.20
C PRO A 187 -12.09 24.38 -8.97
N ARG A 188 -12.57 23.33 -9.62
CA ARG A 188 -11.99 21.98 -9.57
C ARG A 188 -11.47 21.59 -10.94
N MET A 189 -10.36 20.86 -10.98
CA MET A 189 -9.88 20.22 -12.19
C MET A 189 -10.84 19.10 -12.58
N ILE A 190 -11.19 19.02 -13.85
CA ILE A 190 -12.09 17.99 -14.38
C ILE A 190 -11.22 16.94 -15.05
N PRO A 191 -11.32 15.66 -14.68
CA PRO A 191 -10.61 14.59 -15.38
C PRO A 191 -11.10 14.46 -16.81
N ASN A 192 -10.21 14.09 -17.73
CA ASN A 192 -10.63 13.77 -19.10
C ASN A 192 -11.35 12.42 -19.10
N GLU A 193 -12.49 12.36 -19.77
CA GLU A 193 -13.36 11.19 -19.77
C GLU A 193 -13.32 10.47 -21.11
N ARG A 194 -13.23 9.12 -21.05
CA ARG A 194 -13.33 8.24 -22.22
C ARG A 194 -14.30 7.12 -21.89
N ALA A 195 -15.38 7.01 -22.66
CA ALA A 195 -16.30 5.87 -22.56
C ALA A 195 -15.62 4.59 -23.09
N VAL A 196 -15.74 3.48 -22.37
CA VAL A 196 -15.17 2.18 -22.70
C VAL A 196 -16.20 1.09 -22.41
N GLY A 197 -16.70 0.45 -23.43
CA GLY A 197 -17.73 -0.56 -23.28
C GLY A 197 -18.98 -0.04 -22.57
N LYS A 198 -19.27 -0.57 -21.38
CA LYS A 198 -20.38 -0.11 -20.52
C LYS A 198 -19.93 0.83 -19.41
N GLY A 199 -18.64 1.08 -19.27
CA GLY A 199 -18.06 1.89 -18.20
C GLY A 199 -17.38 3.16 -18.71
N LEU A 200 -16.64 3.78 -17.82
CA LEU A 200 -16.03 5.09 -18.04
C LEU A 200 -14.61 5.13 -17.48
N LEU A 201 -13.68 5.67 -18.24
CA LEU A 201 -12.36 6.07 -17.74
C LEU A 201 -12.37 7.57 -17.42
N LYS A 202 -11.78 7.94 -16.27
CA LYS A 202 -11.54 9.34 -15.86
C LYS A 202 -10.03 9.49 -15.67
N VAL A 203 -9.38 10.24 -16.54
CA VAL A 203 -7.92 10.25 -16.66
C VAL A 203 -7.34 11.59 -16.25
N VAL A 204 -6.31 11.53 -15.40
CA VAL A 204 -5.52 12.69 -14.95
C VAL A 204 -4.05 12.33 -15.05
N SER A 205 -3.26 13.17 -15.68
CA SER A 205 -1.82 13.05 -15.81
C SER A 205 -1.15 14.40 -15.66
N THR A 206 0.07 14.40 -15.13
CA THR A 206 0.93 15.59 -15.14
C THR A 206 1.26 16.06 -16.55
N GLY A 207 1.29 15.15 -17.53
CA GLY A 207 1.43 15.49 -18.94
C GLY A 207 0.34 16.43 -19.47
N MET A 208 -0.85 16.41 -18.87
CA MET A 208 -1.96 17.29 -19.26
C MET A 208 -1.81 18.73 -18.74
N LEU A 209 -0.80 19.01 -17.90
CA LEU A 209 -0.49 20.35 -17.39
C LEU A 209 0.57 21.07 -18.23
N VAL A 210 1.24 20.38 -19.12
CA VAL A 210 2.28 20.93 -19.99
C VAL A 210 1.77 21.19 -21.39
N GLU A 211 2.43 22.12 -22.09
CA GLU A 211 2.03 22.50 -23.46
C GLU A 211 2.47 21.48 -24.50
N ASP A 212 3.60 20.83 -24.27
CA ASP A 212 4.19 19.88 -25.18
C ASP A 212 4.82 18.73 -24.39
N GLU A 213 4.55 17.48 -24.81
CA GLU A 213 5.16 16.26 -24.22
C GLU A 213 6.68 16.28 -24.25
N SER A 214 7.29 17.01 -25.20
CA SER A 214 8.74 17.15 -25.31
C SER A 214 9.34 18.10 -24.24
N THR A 215 8.49 18.82 -23.50
CA THR A 215 8.94 19.77 -22.47
C THR A 215 9.44 19.02 -21.24
N ALA A 216 10.75 19.08 -20.99
CA ALA A 216 11.33 18.47 -19.81
C ALA A 216 10.85 19.21 -18.53
N LEU A 217 10.08 18.52 -17.69
CA LEU A 217 9.69 19.04 -16.38
C LEU A 217 10.86 18.92 -15.40
N MET A 218 11.43 20.05 -15.02
CA MET A 218 12.52 20.11 -14.02
C MET A 218 11.97 20.10 -12.58
N TRP A 219 11.09 19.15 -12.28
CA TRP A 219 10.48 19.04 -10.94
C TRP A 219 11.38 18.19 -10.03
N ARG A 220 11.53 18.62 -8.79
CA ARG A 220 12.28 17.88 -7.76
C ARG A 220 11.31 17.11 -6.86
N GLY A 221 11.77 16.03 -6.20
CA GLY A 221 10.98 15.06 -5.46
C GLY A 221 9.79 15.61 -4.65
N LEU A 222 9.97 16.67 -3.86
CA LEU A 222 8.88 17.29 -3.09
C LEU A 222 7.79 17.93 -3.97
N MET A 223 8.12 18.40 -5.19
CA MET A 223 7.11 18.94 -6.11
C MET A 223 6.27 17.83 -6.72
N LEU A 224 6.85 16.65 -6.92
CA LEU A 224 6.13 15.48 -7.41
C LEU A 224 5.06 15.03 -6.41
N THR A 225 5.42 14.91 -5.15
CA THR A 225 4.49 14.55 -4.07
C THR A 225 3.36 15.58 -4.00
N LYS A 226 3.66 16.88 -4.09
CA LYS A 226 2.66 17.95 -4.09
C LYS A 226 1.73 17.89 -5.30
N ALA A 227 2.22 17.52 -6.49
CA ALA A 227 1.36 17.38 -7.67
C ALA A 227 0.36 16.22 -7.48
N VAL A 228 0.82 15.08 -6.97
CA VAL A 228 -0.06 13.95 -6.64
C VAL A 228 -1.08 14.36 -5.56
N GLU A 229 -0.64 15.05 -4.50
CA GLU A 229 -1.53 15.61 -3.47
C GLU A 229 -2.59 16.53 -4.08
N GLN A 230 -2.20 17.41 -4.98
CA GLN A 230 -3.12 18.32 -5.67
C GLN A 230 -4.12 17.54 -6.52
N PHE A 231 -3.73 16.52 -7.26
CA PHE A 231 -4.65 15.69 -8.03
C PHE A 231 -5.63 14.90 -7.16
N LEU A 232 -5.22 14.48 -5.97
CA LEU A 232 -6.12 13.81 -5.02
C LEU A 232 -7.10 14.78 -4.35
N ASN A 233 -6.73 16.05 -4.18
CA ASN A 233 -7.50 17.05 -3.44
C ASN A 233 -8.31 18.01 -4.33
N ASP A 234 -7.80 18.35 -5.52
CA ASP A 234 -8.37 19.41 -6.36
C ASP A 234 -9.07 18.90 -7.63
N VAL A 235 -8.92 17.61 -7.96
CA VAL A 235 -9.66 16.99 -9.06
C VAL A 235 -11.05 16.58 -8.60
N HIS A 236 -12.04 16.90 -9.40
CA HIS A 236 -13.42 16.43 -9.20
C HIS A 236 -13.59 15.02 -9.77
N TRP A 237 -13.18 14.02 -9.00
CA TRP A 237 -13.28 12.63 -9.42
C TRP A 237 -14.73 12.13 -9.54
N GLY A 238 -15.65 12.65 -8.69
CA GLY A 238 -17.03 12.16 -8.60
C GLY A 238 -17.07 10.67 -8.21
N GLU A 239 -18.08 9.96 -8.69
CA GLU A 239 -18.20 8.52 -8.43
C GLU A 239 -17.09 7.73 -9.13
N LEU A 240 -16.46 6.82 -8.38
CA LEU A 240 -15.42 5.91 -8.85
C LEU A 240 -15.59 4.53 -8.20
N ASP A 241 -15.56 3.45 -9.00
CA ASP A 241 -15.41 2.09 -8.50
C ASP A 241 -13.94 1.77 -8.20
N TYR A 242 -13.06 2.19 -9.11
CA TYR A 242 -11.61 1.98 -9.02
C TYR A 242 -10.84 3.27 -9.26
N LEU A 243 -9.70 3.40 -8.60
CA LEU A 243 -8.65 4.37 -8.93
C LEU A 243 -7.34 3.61 -9.14
N LEU A 244 -6.85 3.58 -10.37
CA LEU A 244 -5.53 3.05 -10.71
C LEU A 244 -4.52 4.19 -10.74
N ILE A 245 -3.43 4.03 -10.01
CA ILE A 245 -2.35 5.02 -9.93
C ILE A 245 -1.11 4.44 -10.55
N ASP A 246 -0.70 4.98 -11.68
CA ASP A 246 0.56 4.60 -12.35
C ASP A 246 1.74 5.26 -11.64
N MET A 247 2.50 4.48 -10.86
CA MET A 247 3.55 4.98 -10.00
C MET A 247 4.86 5.18 -10.77
N PRO A 248 5.71 6.15 -10.40
CA PRO A 248 7.07 6.18 -10.93
C PRO A 248 7.82 4.89 -10.57
N PRO A 249 8.79 4.46 -11.39
CA PRO A 249 9.58 3.26 -11.07
C PRO A 249 10.45 3.46 -9.82
N GLY A 250 10.69 2.38 -9.08
CA GLY A 250 11.52 2.39 -7.87
C GLY A 250 10.74 2.57 -6.57
N THR A 251 11.40 3.12 -5.54
CA THR A 251 10.90 3.26 -4.16
C THR A 251 11.14 4.68 -3.65
N GLY A 252 10.47 5.66 -4.24
CA GLY A 252 10.74 7.08 -3.99
C GLY A 252 9.71 7.80 -3.12
N ASP A 253 9.90 9.12 -2.99
CA ASP A 253 9.08 10.02 -2.17
C ASP A 253 7.58 10.01 -2.55
N VAL A 254 7.27 9.82 -3.85
CA VAL A 254 5.89 9.77 -4.35
C VAL A 254 5.13 8.59 -3.72
N GLN A 255 5.77 7.42 -3.60
CA GLN A 255 5.16 6.24 -3.00
C GLN A 255 4.88 6.44 -1.52
N MET A 256 5.80 7.05 -0.78
CA MET A 256 5.61 7.38 0.63
C MET A 256 4.54 8.47 0.81
N GLY A 257 4.51 9.47 -0.06
CA GLY A 257 3.46 10.49 -0.08
C GLY A 257 2.08 9.90 -0.31
N LEU A 258 1.95 9.02 -1.31
CA LEU A 258 0.71 8.31 -1.61
C LEU A 258 0.23 7.47 -0.42
N ALA A 259 1.13 6.71 0.22
CA ALA A 259 0.79 5.88 1.36
C ALA A 259 0.23 6.68 2.55
N ARG A 260 0.71 7.91 2.75
CA ARG A 260 0.19 8.82 3.79
C ARG A 260 -1.19 9.38 3.44
N MET A 261 -1.41 9.72 2.18
CA MET A 261 -2.68 10.32 1.74
C MET A 261 -3.77 9.28 1.53
N LEU A 262 -3.40 8.11 1.04
CA LEU A 262 -4.31 7.02 0.72
C LEU A 262 -3.86 5.70 1.34
N PRO A 263 -3.86 5.55 2.67
CA PRO A 263 -3.38 4.34 3.37
C PRO A 263 -4.24 3.10 3.09
N ARG A 264 -5.38 3.26 2.43
CA ARG A 264 -6.25 2.17 1.95
C ARG A 264 -5.86 1.63 0.57
N THR A 265 -4.77 2.13 -0.01
CA THR A 265 -4.28 1.69 -1.32
C THR A 265 -3.73 0.27 -1.26
N ASP A 266 -4.11 -0.53 -2.23
CA ASP A 266 -3.50 -1.82 -2.51
C ASP A 266 -2.41 -1.67 -3.56
N LEU A 267 -1.24 -2.26 -3.33
CA LEU A 267 -0.13 -2.23 -4.28
C LEU A 267 -0.18 -3.46 -5.19
N VAL A 268 -0.13 -3.25 -6.49
CA VAL A 268 0.07 -4.29 -7.50
C VAL A 268 1.47 -4.12 -8.08
N ILE A 269 2.28 -5.16 -8.00
CA ILE A 269 3.67 -5.14 -8.47
C ILE A 269 3.76 -5.72 -9.86
N VAL A 270 4.26 -4.93 -10.81
CA VAL A 270 4.56 -5.38 -12.17
C VAL A 270 6.03 -5.74 -12.29
N THR A 271 6.31 -6.93 -12.77
CA THR A 271 7.65 -7.45 -13.03
C THR A 271 7.72 -8.13 -14.40
N THR A 272 8.92 -8.52 -14.81
CA THR A 272 9.16 -9.45 -15.92
C THR A 272 9.77 -10.73 -15.36
N PRO A 273 9.84 -11.84 -16.14
CA PRO A 273 10.47 -13.08 -15.67
C PRO A 273 11.92 -12.94 -15.23
N SER A 274 12.62 -11.85 -15.63
CA SER A 274 14.05 -11.72 -15.36
C SER A 274 14.37 -11.58 -13.86
N VAL A 275 15.39 -12.31 -13.39
CA VAL A 275 15.87 -12.27 -12.00
C VAL A 275 16.23 -10.85 -11.56
N SER A 276 16.79 -10.03 -12.46
CA SER A 276 17.13 -8.64 -12.14
C SER A 276 15.90 -7.78 -11.84
N ALA A 277 14.77 -8.01 -12.51
CA ALA A 277 13.52 -7.31 -12.24
C ALA A 277 12.92 -7.74 -10.89
N GLN A 278 12.93 -9.04 -10.60
CA GLN A 278 12.43 -9.60 -9.33
C GLN A 278 13.17 -9.01 -8.13
N LYS A 279 14.51 -9.03 -8.12
CA LYS A 279 15.32 -8.51 -7.00
C LYS A 279 15.05 -7.05 -6.67
N VAL A 280 14.70 -6.24 -7.67
CA VAL A 280 14.35 -4.84 -7.43
C VAL A 280 12.89 -4.70 -7.01
N ALA A 281 12.00 -5.55 -7.54
CA ALA A 281 10.59 -5.58 -7.16
C ALA A 281 10.37 -5.96 -5.68
N ILE A 282 11.22 -6.83 -5.10
CA ILE A 282 11.21 -7.14 -3.66
C ILE A 282 11.35 -5.87 -2.82
N ARG A 283 12.18 -4.90 -3.25
CA ARG A 283 12.34 -3.62 -2.53
C ARG A 283 11.06 -2.79 -2.54
N ALA A 284 10.30 -2.84 -3.64
CA ALA A 284 9.00 -2.16 -3.71
C ALA A 284 7.99 -2.81 -2.76
N ALA A 285 7.99 -4.14 -2.64
CA ALA A 285 7.16 -4.86 -1.68
C ALA A 285 7.56 -4.56 -0.21
N ASP A 286 8.86 -4.50 0.09
CA ASP A 286 9.36 -4.14 1.43
C ASP A 286 8.96 -2.71 1.81
N MET A 287 9.12 -1.77 0.89
CA MET A 287 8.69 -0.39 1.08
C MET A 287 7.18 -0.30 1.33
N ALA A 288 6.37 -1.01 0.54
CA ALA A 288 4.92 -1.04 0.72
C ALA A 288 4.55 -1.53 2.15
N ARG A 289 5.20 -2.59 2.63
CA ARG A 289 5.00 -3.10 3.99
C ARG A 289 5.36 -2.06 5.05
N ARG A 290 6.51 -1.38 4.91
CA ARG A 290 6.95 -0.32 5.82
C ARG A 290 6.02 0.90 5.80
N SER A 291 5.32 1.11 4.69
CA SER A 291 4.33 2.18 4.52
C SER A 291 2.89 1.70 4.81
N PHE A 292 2.71 0.53 5.39
CA PHE A 292 1.42 -0.10 5.72
C PHE A 292 0.51 -0.37 4.53
N LEU A 293 1.02 -0.35 3.32
CA LEU A 293 0.25 -0.73 2.14
C LEU A 293 0.18 -2.25 2.01
N ARG A 294 -0.98 -2.76 1.61
CA ARG A 294 -1.15 -4.17 1.28
C ARG A 294 -0.61 -4.41 -0.13
N VAL A 295 0.19 -5.45 -0.31
CA VAL A 295 0.52 -5.95 -1.65
C VAL A 295 -0.61 -6.90 -2.07
N ALA A 296 -1.43 -6.46 -3.03
CA ALA A 296 -2.55 -7.23 -3.54
C ALA A 296 -2.10 -8.41 -4.43
N GLY A 297 -1.00 -8.22 -5.15
CA GLY A 297 -0.44 -9.28 -5.97
C GLY A 297 0.65 -8.82 -6.92
N VAL A 298 1.13 -9.78 -7.71
CA VAL A 298 2.16 -9.62 -8.74
C VAL A 298 1.54 -9.85 -10.10
N ILE A 299 1.90 -9.03 -11.08
CA ILE A 299 1.64 -9.25 -12.50
C ILE A 299 2.98 -9.48 -13.20
N GLU A 300 3.14 -10.63 -13.83
CA GLU A 300 4.28 -10.91 -14.68
C GLU A 300 3.97 -10.44 -16.11
N ASN A 301 4.59 -9.36 -16.52
CA ASN A 301 4.48 -8.88 -17.89
C ASN A 301 5.63 -9.42 -18.74
N MET A 302 5.44 -9.52 -20.05
CA MET A 302 6.42 -10.06 -21.00
C MET A 302 6.83 -11.51 -20.66
N SER A 303 5.86 -12.35 -20.32
CA SER A 303 6.11 -13.72 -19.84
C SER A 303 6.75 -14.60 -20.91
N ALA A 304 6.23 -14.58 -22.14
CA ALA A 304 6.79 -15.28 -23.27
C ALA A 304 6.32 -14.64 -24.59
N PHE A 305 7.04 -14.88 -25.66
CA PHE A 305 6.64 -14.56 -27.04
C PHE A 305 6.22 -15.83 -27.75
N THR A 306 5.03 -15.85 -28.34
CA THR A 306 4.60 -16.96 -29.19
C THR A 306 4.69 -16.55 -30.66
N CYS A 307 5.45 -17.30 -31.47
CA CYS A 307 5.59 -17.05 -32.90
C CYS A 307 4.38 -17.52 -33.70
N GLU A 308 4.30 -17.17 -34.96
CA GLU A 308 3.22 -17.54 -35.90
C GLU A 308 3.02 -19.07 -36.06
N HIS A 309 4.05 -19.86 -35.76
CA HIS A 309 4.02 -21.33 -35.82
C HIS A 309 3.53 -21.94 -34.49
N GLY A 310 3.19 -21.13 -33.46
CA GLY A 310 2.70 -21.59 -32.17
C GLY A 310 3.79 -21.98 -31.17
N GLU A 311 5.08 -21.78 -31.51
CA GLU A 311 6.18 -22.01 -30.58
C GLU A 311 6.35 -20.84 -29.63
N SER A 312 6.53 -21.13 -28.32
CA SER A 312 6.68 -20.13 -27.26
C SER A 312 8.15 -19.97 -26.87
N TYR A 313 8.60 -18.74 -26.84
CA TYR A 313 9.97 -18.34 -26.49
C TYR A 313 10.01 -17.48 -25.24
N PRO A 314 10.59 -17.97 -24.13
CA PRO A 314 10.71 -17.21 -22.88
C PRO A 314 11.89 -16.23 -22.95
N LEU A 315 11.75 -15.14 -23.68
CA LEU A 315 12.82 -14.19 -24.00
C LEU A 315 13.47 -13.57 -22.74
N PHE A 316 12.77 -13.47 -21.64
CA PHE A 316 13.25 -12.91 -20.37
C PHE A 316 13.35 -13.94 -19.24
N GLY A 317 13.25 -15.23 -19.54
CA GLY A 317 13.17 -16.33 -18.59
C GLY A 317 11.74 -16.77 -18.31
N GLU A 318 11.54 -17.64 -17.34
CA GLU A 318 10.25 -18.25 -17.00
C GLU A 318 9.98 -18.17 -15.50
N GLY A 319 8.68 -18.00 -15.12
CA GLY A 319 8.20 -18.19 -13.75
C GLY A 319 8.68 -17.17 -12.72
N GLY A 320 9.30 -16.07 -13.18
CA GLY A 320 9.83 -15.06 -12.27
C GLY A 320 8.78 -14.35 -11.45
N GLY A 321 7.60 -14.13 -12.03
CA GLY A 321 6.47 -13.55 -11.33
C GLY A 321 5.94 -14.43 -10.20
N GLN A 322 5.87 -15.75 -10.43
CA GLN A 322 5.49 -16.71 -9.38
C GLN A 322 6.54 -16.75 -8.26
N THR A 323 7.83 -16.84 -8.63
CA THR A 323 8.94 -16.81 -7.66
C THR A 323 8.88 -15.55 -6.80
N LEU A 324 8.65 -14.39 -7.40
CA LEU A 324 8.49 -13.13 -6.67
C LEU A 324 7.25 -13.17 -5.75
N ALA A 325 6.11 -13.65 -6.25
CA ALA A 325 4.88 -13.73 -5.48
C ALA A 325 5.05 -14.60 -4.22
N ASP A 326 5.70 -15.77 -4.38
CA ASP A 326 6.01 -16.68 -3.28
C ASP A 326 6.96 -16.04 -2.26
N GLU A 327 8.03 -15.36 -2.73
CA GLU A 327 9.02 -14.71 -1.86
C GLU A 327 8.42 -13.57 -1.04
N ILE A 328 7.50 -12.81 -1.64
CA ILE A 328 6.84 -11.71 -0.92
C ILE A 328 5.54 -12.15 -0.22
N GLY A 329 5.16 -13.43 -0.28
CA GLY A 329 3.94 -13.95 0.33
C GLY A 329 2.67 -13.29 -0.22
N SER A 330 2.58 -13.15 -1.56
CA SER A 330 1.43 -12.54 -2.25
C SER A 330 0.96 -13.44 -3.40
N ALA A 331 -0.16 -13.11 -4.04
CA ALA A 331 -0.68 -13.88 -5.17
C ALA A 331 -0.04 -13.45 -6.50
N LEU A 332 0.17 -14.39 -7.43
CA LEU A 332 0.36 -14.07 -8.84
C LEU A 332 -1.03 -13.80 -9.45
N LEU A 333 -1.30 -12.55 -9.83
CA LEU A 333 -2.56 -12.13 -10.43
C LEU A 333 -2.72 -12.58 -11.89
N GLY A 334 -1.61 -12.76 -12.58
CA GLY A 334 -1.56 -13.29 -13.93
C GLY A 334 -0.26 -12.97 -14.65
N GLN A 335 -0.16 -13.54 -15.85
CA GLN A 335 1.01 -13.42 -16.75
C GLN A 335 0.52 -12.89 -18.09
N VAL A 336 1.19 -11.84 -18.59
CA VAL A 336 0.86 -11.20 -19.87
C VAL A 336 1.95 -11.57 -20.89
N PRO A 337 1.60 -12.23 -22.00
CA PRO A 337 2.57 -12.57 -23.04
C PRO A 337 3.04 -11.33 -23.82
N ILE A 338 4.14 -11.48 -24.54
CA ILE A 338 4.65 -10.46 -25.46
C ILE A 338 3.85 -10.53 -26.76
N GLU A 339 3.14 -9.46 -27.08
CA GLU A 339 2.48 -9.28 -28.38
C GLU A 339 2.78 -7.90 -28.94
N ALA A 340 3.15 -7.81 -30.21
CA ALA A 340 3.38 -6.53 -30.89
C ALA A 340 2.13 -5.62 -30.86
N ALA A 341 0.95 -6.21 -30.84
CA ALA A 341 -0.31 -5.51 -30.75
C ALA A 341 -0.48 -4.69 -29.45
N VAL A 342 0.16 -5.11 -28.35
CA VAL A 342 0.17 -4.34 -27.08
C VAL A 342 0.90 -3.02 -27.25
N ALA A 343 2.09 -3.05 -27.89
CA ALA A 343 2.87 -1.85 -28.15
C ALA A 343 2.14 -0.94 -29.15
N ASN A 344 1.66 -1.51 -30.27
CA ASN A 344 0.92 -0.76 -31.27
C ASN A 344 -0.34 -0.09 -30.68
N GLY A 345 -1.11 -0.80 -29.84
CA GLY A 345 -2.26 -0.24 -29.16
C GLY A 345 -1.91 0.94 -28.25
N GLY A 346 -0.78 0.86 -27.54
CA GLY A 346 -0.24 1.96 -26.73
C GLY A 346 0.19 3.17 -27.58
N ASP A 347 0.73 2.95 -28.78
CA ASP A 347 1.16 4.03 -29.69
C ASP A 347 -0.02 4.70 -30.39
N THR A 348 -1.08 3.95 -30.69
CA THR A 348 -2.28 4.45 -31.38
C THR A 348 -3.38 4.96 -30.43
N GLY A 349 -3.19 4.82 -29.12
CA GLY A 349 -4.18 5.23 -28.13
C GLY A 349 -5.35 4.24 -27.96
N GLU A 350 -5.20 3.02 -28.46
CA GLU A 350 -6.24 1.98 -28.44
C GLU A 350 -5.75 0.75 -27.64
N PRO A 351 -6.04 0.67 -26.34
CA PRO A 351 -5.65 -0.47 -25.52
C PRO A 351 -6.06 -1.81 -26.12
N ILE A 352 -5.16 -2.82 -26.07
CA ILE A 352 -5.36 -4.11 -26.74
C ILE A 352 -6.64 -4.83 -26.29
N VAL A 353 -7.04 -4.66 -25.04
CA VAL A 353 -8.27 -5.27 -24.50
C VAL A 353 -9.55 -4.79 -25.20
N LEU A 354 -9.50 -3.68 -25.93
CA LEU A 354 -10.63 -3.12 -26.66
C LEU A 354 -10.64 -3.50 -28.14
N THR A 355 -9.48 -3.91 -28.68
CA THR A 355 -9.27 -4.11 -30.13
C THR A 355 -8.94 -5.54 -30.51
N SER A 356 -8.63 -6.41 -29.54
CA SER A 356 -8.18 -7.78 -29.79
C SER A 356 -8.83 -8.77 -28.84
N THR A 357 -8.90 -10.04 -29.30
CA THR A 357 -9.24 -11.20 -28.49
C THR A 357 -8.02 -12.13 -28.31
N GLY A 358 -6.83 -11.65 -28.63
CA GLY A 358 -5.58 -12.38 -28.53
C GLY A 358 -5.16 -12.70 -27.08
N PRO A 359 -4.10 -13.49 -26.92
CA PRO A 359 -3.63 -13.97 -25.61
C PRO A 359 -3.36 -12.86 -24.60
N ALA A 360 -2.74 -11.73 -25.02
CA ALA A 360 -2.48 -10.61 -24.11
C ALA A 360 -3.78 -9.92 -23.65
N ALA A 361 -4.74 -9.71 -24.57
CA ALA A 361 -6.04 -9.14 -24.20
C ALA A 361 -6.79 -10.03 -23.20
N GLN A 362 -6.79 -11.35 -23.44
CA GLN A 362 -7.41 -12.32 -22.52
C GLN A 362 -6.70 -12.34 -21.16
N ALA A 363 -5.37 -12.24 -21.14
CA ALA A 363 -4.60 -12.15 -19.89
C ALA A 363 -4.99 -10.91 -19.06
N PHE A 364 -5.10 -9.73 -19.67
CA PHE A 364 -5.54 -8.52 -18.98
C PHE A 364 -6.96 -8.63 -18.43
N LEU A 365 -7.88 -9.23 -19.19
CA LEU A 365 -9.26 -9.48 -18.72
C LEU A 365 -9.30 -10.46 -17.54
N ALA A 366 -8.48 -11.52 -17.58
CA ALA A 366 -8.36 -12.46 -16.48
C ALA A 366 -7.75 -11.81 -15.23
N ILE A 367 -6.72 -10.98 -15.40
CA ILE A 367 -6.11 -10.20 -14.30
C ILE A 367 -7.14 -9.25 -13.70
N ALA A 368 -7.94 -8.55 -14.51
CA ALA A 368 -9.01 -7.69 -14.02
C ALA A 368 -10.04 -8.49 -13.20
N ALA A 369 -10.45 -9.66 -13.65
CA ALA A 369 -11.34 -10.54 -12.91
C ALA A 369 -10.73 -11.00 -11.57
N ASN A 370 -9.44 -11.37 -11.55
CA ASN A 370 -8.73 -11.72 -10.32
C ASN A 370 -8.67 -10.55 -9.34
N ILE A 371 -8.44 -9.34 -9.82
CA ILE A 371 -8.44 -8.11 -9.00
C ILE A 371 -9.84 -7.86 -8.43
N MET A 372 -10.90 -7.97 -9.21
CA MET A 372 -12.28 -7.81 -8.73
C MET A 372 -12.61 -8.77 -7.57
N ASN A 373 -12.06 -9.99 -7.62
CA ASN A 373 -12.26 -10.99 -6.57
C ASN A 373 -11.33 -10.83 -5.35
N THR A 374 -10.18 -10.19 -5.52
CA THR A 374 -9.13 -10.10 -4.48
C THR A 374 -9.20 -8.79 -3.70
N THR A 375 -9.64 -7.70 -4.34
CA THR A 375 -9.74 -6.39 -3.70
C THR A 375 -11.11 -6.24 -3.06
N VAL A 376 -11.15 -6.13 -1.72
CA VAL A 376 -12.39 -5.93 -0.96
C VAL A 376 -12.66 -4.44 -0.81
N PRO A 377 -13.87 -3.94 -1.08
CA PRO A 377 -14.24 -2.56 -0.82
C PRO A 377 -14.07 -2.22 0.66
N VAL A 378 -13.67 -0.99 0.90
CA VAL A 378 -13.44 -0.48 2.26
C VAL A 378 -14.68 -0.59 3.16
N THR A 379 -15.87 -0.47 2.60
CA THR A 379 -17.15 -0.58 3.32
C THR A 379 -17.44 -2.00 3.82
N GLU A 380 -16.93 -3.03 3.15
CA GLU A 380 -17.10 -4.43 3.59
C GLU A 380 -16.12 -4.81 4.71
N MET A 381 -14.98 -4.13 4.81
CA MET A 381 -14.04 -4.29 5.95
C MET A 381 -14.51 -3.56 7.22
N GLY A 382 -15.46 -2.64 7.11
CA GLY A 382 -16.02 -1.84 8.19
C GLY A 382 -17.26 -2.43 8.87
N GLY A 383 -17.55 -3.73 8.69
CA GLY A 383 -18.60 -4.41 9.44
C GLY A 383 -18.38 -4.26 10.95
N CYS A 384 -19.45 -4.17 11.73
CA CYS A 384 -19.52 -3.83 13.16
C CYS A 384 -18.52 -4.53 14.12
N THR A 385 -17.77 -5.50 13.65
CA THR A 385 -16.76 -6.24 14.43
C THR A 385 -15.41 -5.51 14.56
N ALA A 386 -15.17 -4.43 13.80
CA ALA A 386 -13.88 -3.71 13.83
C ALA A 386 -13.75 -2.73 15.00
N ARG A 387 -14.82 -2.48 15.76
CA ARG A 387 -14.81 -1.57 16.93
C ARG A 387 -14.68 -2.28 18.28
N ASP A 388 -14.76 -3.61 18.28
CA ASP A 388 -14.69 -4.39 19.51
C ASP A 388 -13.49 -5.34 19.46
N PRO A 389 -12.41 -5.07 20.24
CA PRO A 389 -11.25 -5.95 20.32
C PRO A 389 -11.59 -7.37 20.76
N GLU A 390 -12.65 -7.57 21.54
CA GLU A 390 -13.12 -8.89 21.99
C GLU A 390 -13.81 -9.66 20.84
N ALA A 391 -14.47 -8.97 19.91
CA ALA A 391 -15.13 -9.60 18.77
C ALA A 391 -14.12 -10.18 17.73
N VAL A 392 -12.93 -9.59 17.62
CA VAL A 392 -11.85 -10.13 16.77
C VAL A 392 -11.32 -11.45 17.35
N GLN A 393 -11.21 -11.56 18.66
CA GLN A 393 -10.74 -12.76 19.35
C GLN A 393 -11.75 -13.92 19.25
N VAL A 394 -13.04 -13.61 19.26
CA VAL A 394 -14.14 -14.59 19.09
C VAL A 394 -14.23 -15.10 17.65
N ALA A 395 -13.95 -14.27 16.64
CA ALA A 395 -13.94 -14.68 15.24
C ALA A 395 -12.79 -15.65 14.91
N ILE A 396 -11.65 -15.51 15.58
CA ILE A 396 -10.49 -16.41 15.44
C ILE A 396 -10.77 -17.75 16.14
N SER A 397 -11.47 -17.77 17.28
CA SER A 397 -11.76 -19.01 18.03
C SER A 397 -12.88 -19.87 17.41
N LYS A 398 -13.67 -19.37 16.48
CA LYS A 398 -14.75 -20.12 15.79
C LYS A 398 -14.32 -20.77 14.47
N ARG A 399 -13.06 -20.64 14.09
CA ARG A 399 -12.48 -21.28 12.89
C ARG A 399 -11.54 -22.46 13.19
N ASN A 400 -11.50 -22.91 14.44
CA ASN A 400 -10.84 -24.17 14.86
C ASN A 400 -11.90 -25.24 15.17
#